data_db635ea77f2840c9f9718771d4f157df
#
_entry.id   db635ea77f2840c9f9718771d4f157df
#
_cell.length_a   1.000
_cell.length_b   1.000
_cell.length_c   1.000
_cell.angle_alpha   90.00
_cell.angle_beta   90.00
_cell.angle_gamma   90.00
#
_symmetry.space_group_name_H-M   'P 1'
#
loop_
_entity.id
_entity.type
_entity.pdbx_description
1 polymer ?
#
loop_
_entity_poly.entity_id
_entity_poly.type
_entity_poly.pdbx_seq_one_letter_code
_entity_poly.pdbx_strand_id
1 'polypeptide(L)'
;MTKGMRHGRAKFLHYFPKGFRDPLYEDWERGYKWAAHERWTETLDQASFRKLLRAGKHREIAAQAVAIEARTNLLFSFEKMALRDGIKSSAGARTFAQGLYDFIHGTRDMEERFTRWCEVVAGLPRRQTRVLTWPVVTVFGFIAAPASHIFLKPNVTRRAAEALVVPFEYRSRPNWQTYTELLRLARAVRKDLPGLHPRDMIDIQSFLWVQGSHEYPDRG
;
A
#
# COMPACT_ATOMS: atom_id res chain seq x y z
N MET A 1 8.52 11.50 -22.20
CA MET A 1 9.31 10.80 -21.15
C MET A 1 10.51 11.64 -20.76
N THR A 2 10.62 12.02 -19.49
CA THR A 2 11.71 12.84 -18.94
C THR A 2 13.05 12.06 -18.93
N LYS A 3 14.19 12.77 -18.72
CA LYS A 3 15.49 12.12 -18.54
C LYS A 3 15.48 11.14 -17.35
N GLY A 4 14.89 11.56 -16.22
CA GLY A 4 14.75 10.71 -15.03
C GLY A 4 13.95 9.43 -15.31
N MET A 5 12.83 9.54 -16.03
CA MET A 5 12.02 8.37 -16.41
C MET A 5 12.76 7.41 -17.36
N ARG A 6 13.58 7.94 -18.30
CA ARG A 6 14.43 7.07 -19.16
C ARG A 6 15.44 6.30 -18.34
N HIS A 7 16.13 6.98 -17.42
CA HIS A 7 17.10 6.36 -16.52
C HIS A 7 16.40 5.31 -15.62
N GLY A 8 15.28 5.67 -14.99
CA GLY A 8 14.54 4.76 -14.13
C GLY A 8 14.04 3.51 -14.86
N ARG A 9 13.60 3.66 -16.12
CA ARG A 9 13.24 2.52 -16.98
C ARG A 9 14.44 1.63 -17.27
N ALA A 10 15.59 2.22 -17.59
CA ALA A 10 16.82 1.47 -17.85
C ALA A 10 17.27 0.71 -16.60
N LYS A 11 17.26 1.35 -15.42
CA LYS A 11 17.55 0.72 -14.14
C LYS A 11 16.61 -0.47 -13.87
N PHE A 12 15.31 -0.29 -14.05
CA PHE A 12 14.33 -1.35 -13.84
C PHE A 12 14.58 -2.56 -14.77
N LEU A 13 14.85 -2.30 -16.05
CA LEU A 13 15.15 -3.35 -17.03
C LEU A 13 16.54 -4.00 -16.82
N HIS A 14 17.47 -3.32 -16.16
CA HIS A 14 18.73 -3.93 -15.76
C HIS A 14 18.51 -5.06 -14.75
N TYR A 15 17.66 -4.84 -13.73
CA TYR A 15 17.34 -5.86 -12.73
C TYR A 15 16.34 -6.90 -13.25
N PHE A 16 15.40 -6.47 -14.10
CA PHE A 16 14.31 -7.28 -14.63
C PHE A 16 14.20 -7.13 -16.15
N PRO A 17 15.06 -7.84 -16.92
CA PRO A 17 15.15 -7.66 -18.38
C PRO A 17 13.85 -7.85 -19.15
N LYS A 18 12.92 -8.69 -18.64
CA LYS A 18 11.59 -8.88 -19.23
C LYS A 18 10.52 -7.95 -18.61
N GLY A 19 10.95 -6.89 -17.89
CA GLY A 19 10.07 -5.93 -17.24
C GLY A 19 9.18 -6.59 -16.19
N PHE A 20 7.91 -6.18 -16.11
CA PHE A 20 6.94 -6.72 -15.17
C PHE A 20 6.51 -8.18 -15.44
N ARG A 21 7.06 -8.82 -16.47
CA ARG A 21 6.88 -10.25 -16.77
C ARG A 21 8.15 -11.06 -16.51
N ASP A 22 9.15 -10.44 -15.92
CA ASP A 22 10.39 -11.12 -15.57
C ASP A 22 10.15 -12.11 -14.42
N PRO A 23 10.62 -13.35 -14.48
CA PRO A 23 10.48 -14.31 -13.38
C PRO A 23 11.10 -13.81 -12.05
N LEU A 24 12.23 -13.11 -12.11
CA LEU A 24 12.84 -12.53 -10.89
C LEU A 24 11.98 -11.40 -10.32
N TYR A 25 11.31 -10.61 -11.17
CA TYR A 25 10.36 -9.61 -10.71
C TYR A 25 9.17 -10.24 -9.99
N GLU A 26 8.61 -11.32 -10.54
CA GLU A 26 7.51 -12.05 -9.89
C GLU A 26 7.95 -12.62 -8.54
N ASP A 27 9.13 -13.20 -8.46
CA ASP A 27 9.67 -13.80 -7.23
C ASP A 27 10.02 -12.75 -6.16
N TRP A 28 10.73 -11.67 -6.53
CA TRP A 28 11.26 -10.72 -5.56
C TRP A 28 10.30 -9.62 -5.16
N GLU A 29 9.46 -9.16 -6.11
CA GLU A 29 8.67 -7.95 -5.91
C GLU A 29 7.17 -8.18 -5.93
N ARG A 30 6.66 -8.98 -6.84
CA ARG A 30 5.22 -9.07 -7.05
C ARG A 30 4.55 -10.21 -6.30
N GLY A 31 5.11 -11.40 -6.34
CA GLY A 31 4.44 -12.64 -5.95
C GLY A 31 3.83 -12.60 -4.55
N TYR A 32 4.58 -12.14 -3.55
CA TYR A 32 4.09 -12.06 -2.19
C TYR A 32 2.99 -10.99 -1.98
N LYS A 33 3.03 -9.89 -2.75
CA LYS A 33 2.01 -8.83 -2.73
C LYS A 33 0.73 -9.33 -3.38
N TRP A 34 0.87 -10.03 -4.50
CA TRP A 34 -0.26 -10.62 -5.22
C TRP A 34 -0.91 -11.74 -4.41
N ALA A 35 -0.13 -12.63 -3.80
CA ALA A 35 -0.65 -13.67 -2.91
C ALA A 35 -1.43 -13.09 -1.71
N ALA A 36 -1.01 -11.93 -1.18
CA ALA A 36 -1.78 -11.23 -0.16
C ALA A 36 -3.12 -10.72 -0.71
N HIS A 37 -3.15 -10.18 -1.93
CA HIS A 37 -4.39 -9.76 -2.60
C HIS A 37 -5.34 -10.95 -2.86
N GLU A 38 -4.84 -12.07 -3.38
CA GLU A 38 -5.64 -13.28 -3.60
C GLU A 38 -6.26 -13.77 -2.31
N ARG A 39 -5.46 -13.88 -1.24
CA ARG A 39 -5.99 -14.27 0.07
C ARG A 39 -7.02 -13.30 0.62
N TRP A 40 -6.84 -12.00 0.40
CA TRP A 40 -7.85 -11.00 0.75
C TRP A 40 -9.16 -11.26 0.01
N THR A 41 -9.09 -11.48 -1.29
CA THR A 41 -10.25 -11.77 -2.14
C THR A 41 -10.97 -13.05 -1.73
N GLU A 42 -10.22 -14.07 -1.29
CA GLU A 42 -10.78 -15.34 -0.82
C GLU A 42 -11.48 -15.23 0.54
N THR A 43 -10.99 -14.37 1.45
CA THR A 43 -11.41 -14.39 2.86
C THR A 43 -12.15 -13.13 3.31
N LEU A 44 -11.83 -11.98 2.75
CA LEU A 44 -12.33 -10.65 3.09
C LEU A 44 -12.84 -9.89 1.86
N ASP A 45 -13.39 -10.60 0.87
CA ASP A 45 -14.14 -9.96 -0.20
C ASP A 45 -15.30 -9.13 0.36
N GLN A 46 -15.89 -8.26 -0.42
CA GLN A 46 -16.94 -7.36 0.05
C GLN A 46 -18.13 -8.09 0.72
N ALA A 47 -18.53 -9.25 0.17
CA ALA A 47 -19.66 -10.01 0.67
C ALA A 47 -19.33 -10.69 2.02
N SER A 48 -18.20 -11.35 2.11
CA SER A 48 -17.68 -12.00 3.31
C SER A 48 -17.43 -10.99 4.43
N PHE A 49 -16.78 -9.87 4.12
CA PHE A 49 -16.54 -8.80 5.07
C PHE A 49 -17.85 -8.24 5.64
N ARG A 50 -18.84 -7.94 4.77
CA ARG A 50 -20.17 -7.46 5.18
C ARG A 50 -20.90 -8.48 6.06
N LYS A 51 -20.82 -9.78 5.72
CA LYS A 51 -21.41 -10.86 6.52
C LYS A 51 -20.82 -10.90 7.93
N LEU A 52 -19.49 -10.84 8.04
CA LEU A 52 -18.78 -10.81 9.32
C LEU A 52 -19.14 -9.57 10.15
N LEU A 53 -19.24 -8.38 9.53
CA LEU A 53 -19.66 -7.14 10.20
C LEU A 53 -21.08 -7.26 10.78
N ARG A 54 -22.05 -7.76 10.00
CA ARG A 54 -23.43 -7.96 10.45
C ARG A 54 -23.51 -8.96 11.61
N ALA A 55 -22.64 -9.97 11.61
CA ALA A 55 -22.53 -10.95 12.69
C ALA A 55 -21.76 -10.43 13.93
N GLY A 56 -21.30 -9.17 13.93
CA GLY A 56 -20.50 -8.59 15.02
C GLY A 56 -19.11 -9.19 15.20
N LYS A 57 -18.60 -9.93 14.20
CA LYS A 57 -17.32 -10.65 14.25
C LYS A 57 -16.11 -9.74 13.96
N HIS A 58 -16.07 -8.59 14.62
CA HIS A 58 -15.03 -7.57 14.37
C HIS A 58 -13.61 -8.07 14.68
N ARG A 59 -13.43 -8.89 15.72
CA ARG A 59 -12.12 -9.48 16.04
C ARG A 59 -11.64 -10.45 14.98
N GLU A 60 -12.56 -11.20 14.38
CA GLU A 60 -12.23 -12.13 13.28
C GLU A 60 -11.76 -11.36 12.04
N ILE A 61 -12.47 -10.30 11.66
CA ILE A 61 -12.06 -9.40 10.56
C ILE A 61 -10.66 -8.83 10.81
N ALA A 62 -10.45 -8.24 11.99
CA ALA A 62 -9.16 -7.64 12.33
C ALA A 62 -8.01 -8.66 12.32
N ALA A 63 -8.26 -9.85 12.86
CA ALA A 63 -7.28 -10.95 12.88
C ALA A 63 -6.95 -11.42 11.45
N GLN A 64 -7.95 -11.61 10.59
CA GLN A 64 -7.73 -12.02 9.19
C GLN A 64 -6.95 -10.96 8.41
N ALA A 65 -7.33 -9.67 8.51
CA ALA A 65 -6.62 -8.59 7.83
C ALA A 65 -5.15 -8.52 8.23
N VAL A 66 -4.86 -8.59 9.54
CA VAL A 66 -3.48 -8.57 10.05
C VAL A 66 -2.72 -9.87 9.70
N ALA A 67 -3.38 -11.03 9.67
CA ALA A 67 -2.74 -12.28 9.26
C ALA A 67 -2.34 -12.27 7.77
N ILE A 68 -3.14 -11.63 6.91
CA ILE A 68 -2.81 -11.45 5.49
C ILE A 68 -1.60 -10.53 5.35
N GLU A 69 -1.63 -9.35 6.01
CA GLU A 69 -0.52 -8.40 5.98
C GLU A 69 0.78 -9.02 6.54
N ALA A 70 0.69 -9.80 7.60
CA ALA A 70 1.86 -10.39 8.25
C ALA A 70 2.70 -11.30 7.34
N ARG A 71 2.13 -11.80 6.24
CA ARG A 71 2.83 -12.58 5.21
C ARG A 71 3.56 -11.72 4.19
N THR A 72 3.46 -10.40 4.31
CA THR A 72 4.19 -9.45 3.48
C THR A 72 5.37 -8.85 4.24
N ASN A 73 6.28 -8.21 3.53
CA ASN A 73 7.37 -7.39 4.08
C ASN A 73 7.05 -5.88 4.02
N LEU A 74 5.78 -5.51 3.82
CA LEU A 74 5.38 -4.12 3.61
C LEU A 74 5.52 -3.28 4.88
N LEU A 75 5.01 -3.77 6.02
CA LEU A 75 5.14 -3.09 7.31
C LEU A 75 6.42 -3.50 8.05
N PHE A 76 7.03 -2.56 8.74
CA PHE A 76 8.09 -2.85 9.68
C PHE A 76 7.56 -3.55 10.93
N SER A 77 8.43 -4.26 11.65
CA SER A 77 8.07 -5.01 12.87
C SER A 77 7.38 -4.13 13.92
N PHE A 78 7.85 -2.90 14.13
CA PHE A 78 7.24 -1.96 15.07
C PHE A 78 5.85 -1.47 14.61
N GLU A 79 5.60 -1.32 13.30
CA GLU A 79 4.28 -0.99 12.74
C GLU A 79 3.31 -2.16 12.91
N LYS A 80 3.78 -3.40 12.65
CA LYS A 80 3.00 -4.63 12.90
C LYS A 80 2.63 -4.77 14.39
N MET A 81 3.56 -4.47 15.29
CA MET A 81 3.29 -4.49 16.74
C MET A 81 2.26 -3.43 17.14
N ALA A 82 2.45 -2.18 16.70
CA ALA A 82 1.53 -1.08 17.02
C ALA A 82 0.11 -1.38 16.53
N LEU A 83 -0.03 -1.92 15.31
CA LEU A 83 -1.32 -2.32 14.75
C LEU A 83 -1.97 -3.44 15.55
N ARG A 84 -1.23 -4.50 15.90
CA ARG A 84 -1.75 -5.60 16.75
C ARG A 84 -2.21 -5.12 18.12
N ASP A 85 -1.47 -4.22 18.75
CA ASP A 85 -1.88 -3.61 20.02
C ASP A 85 -3.15 -2.78 19.87
N GLY A 86 -3.27 -2.03 18.79
CA GLY A 86 -4.44 -1.19 18.48
C GLY A 86 -5.74 -1.99 18.32
N ILE A 87 -5.66 -3.20 17.77
CA ILE A 87 -6.84 -4.06 17.54
C ILE A 87 -7.06 -5.13 18.62
N LYS A 88 -6.23 -5.19 19.65
CA LYS A 88 -6.30 -6.22 20.68
C LYS A 88 -7.60 -6.18 21.49
N SER A 89 -8.09 -4.99 21.81
CA SER A 89 -9.35 -4.80 22.55
C SER A 89 -10.55 -5.00 21.60
N SER A 90 -11.71 -5.37 22.18
CA SER A 90 -12.96 -5.49 21.39
C SER A 90 -13.37 -4.16 20.75
N ALA A 91 -13.15 -3.04 21.46
CA ALA A 91 -13.42 -1.70 20.93
C ALA A 91 -12.48 -1.35 19.77
N GLY A 92 -11.16 -1.59 19.92
CA GLY A 92 -10.18 -1.35 18.86
C GLY A 92 -10.46 -2.21 17.62
N ALA A 93 -10.74 -3.51 17.80
CA ALA A 93 -11.10 -4.39 16.70
C ALA A 93 -12.38 -3.94 15.97
N ARG A 94 -13.39 -3.48 16.71
CA ARG A 94 -14.64 -2.95 16.12
C ARG A 94 -14.34 -1.69 15.30
N THR A 95 -13.68 -0.71 15.89
CA THR A 95 -13.32 0.56 15.23
C THR A 95 -12.51 0.29 13.96
N PHE A 96 -11.50 -0.57 14.05
CA PHE A 96 -10.69 -0.97 12.90
C PHE A 96 -11.53 -1.64 11.81
N ALA A 97 -12.32 -2.67 12.13
CA ALA A 97 -13.08 -3.44 11.15
C ALA A 97 -14.12 -2.58 10.41
N GLN A 98 -14.87 -1.73 11.14
CA GLN A 98 -15.86 -0.83 10.55
C GLN A 98 -15.19 0.21 9.66
N GLY A 99 -14.13 0.87 10.14
CA GLY A 99 -13.41 1.87 9.36
C GLY A 99 -12.71 1.30 8.13
N LEU A 100 -12.13 0.10 8.25
CA LEU A 100 -11.51 -0.59 7.12
C LEU A 100 -12.52 -0.95 6.03
N TYR A 101 -13.71 -1.43 6.41
CA TYR A 101 -14.79 -1.68 5.46
C TYR A 101 -15.22 -0.40 4.73
N ASP A 102 -15.44 0.70 5.48
CA ASP A 102 -15.84 1.99 4.89
C ASP A 102 -14.74 2.51 3.95
N PHE A 103 -13.47 2.39 4.31
CA PHE A 103 -12.35 2.79 3.47
C PHE A 103 -12.31 2.04 2.14
N ILE A 104 -12.47 0.71 2.15
CA ILE A 104 -12.31 -0.13 0.95
C ILE A 104 -13.60 -0.19 0.13
N HIS A 105 -14.76 -0.34 0.79
CA HIS A 105 -16.05 -0.65 0.16
C HIS A 105 -17.12 0.41 0.38
N GLY A 106 -16.81 1.51 1.05
CA GLY A 106 -17.75 2.60 1.28
C GLY A 106 -18.19 3.28 -0.02
N THR A 107 -19.36 3.94 0.02
CA THR A 107 -19.98 4.59 -1.15
C THR A 107 -19.59 6.07 -1.30
N ARG A 108 -18.92 6.65 -0.29
CA ARG A 108 -18.42 8.02 -0.33
C ARG A 108 -17.25 8.14 -1.33
N ASP A 109 -16.90 9.38 -1.68
CA ASP A 109 -15.72 9.61 -2.48
C ASP A 109 -14.42 9.14 -1.77
N MET A 110 -13.35 9.01 -2.52
CA MET A 110 -12.10 8.45 -1.97
C MET A 110 -11.44 9.39 -0.95
N GLU A 111 -11.61 10.70 -1.09
CA GLU A 111 -11.08 11.69 -0.15
C GLU A 111 -11.72 11.51 1.24
N GLU A 112 -13.04 11.48 1.29
CA GLU A 112 -13.77 11.31 2.55
C GLU A 112 -13.44 9.96 3.21
N ARG A 113 -13.44 8.87 2.42
CA ARG A 113 -13.09 7.53 2.92
C ARG A 113 -11.66 7.46 3.46
N PHE A 114 -10.70 8.01 2.74
CA PHE A 114 -9.30 8.02 3.16
C PHE A 114 -9.08 8.87 4.42
N THR A 115 -9.70 10.04 4.48
CA THR A 115 -9.62 10.95 5.64
C THR A 115 -10.19 10.27 6.89
N ARG A 116 -11.38 9.69 6.80
CA ARG A 116 -11.99 8.92 7.89
C ARG A 116 -11.15 7.72 8.32
N TRP A 117 -10.55 7.03 7.36
CA TRP A 117 -9.64 5.93 7.66
C TRP A 117 -8.41 6.40 8.44
N CYS A 118 -7.83 7.52 8.09
CA CYS A 118 -6.75 8.13 8.88
C CYS A 118 -7.20 8.45 10.31
N GLU A 119 -8.40 8.97 10.51
CA GLU A 119 -8.98 9.25 11.84
C GLU A 119 -9.19 7.95 12.65
N VAL A 120 -9.74 6.92 12.03
CA VAL A 120 -9.89 5.58 12.62
C VAL A 120 -8.56 5.05 13.11
N VAL A 121 -7.53 5.05 12.24
CA VAL A 121 -6.19 4.57 12.60
C VAL A 121 -5.54 5.44 13.70
N ALA A 122 -5.76 6.75 13.67
CA ALA A 122 -5.26 7.67 14.70
C ALA A 122 -5.90 7.41 16.07
N GLY A 123 -7.17 7.03 16.10
CA GLY A 123 -7.95 6.74 17.31
C GLY A 123 -7.74 5.34 17.89
N LEU A 124 -7.00 4.46 17.22
CA LEU A 124 -6.72 3.13 17.75
C LEU A 124 -5.89 3.20 19.04
N PRO A 125 -6.19 2.36 20.04
CA PRO A 125 -5.42 2.29 21.27
C PRO A 125 -3.93 2.05 20.99
N ARG A 126 -3.07 2.80 21.68
CA ARG A 126 -1.61 2.64 21.56
C ARG A 126 -0.98 2.38 22.93
N ARG A 127 0.08 1.59 22.97
CA ARG A 127 0.91 1.43 24.16
C ARG A 127 2.14 2.35 24.11
N GLN A 128 3.00 2.18 23.14
CA GLN A 128 4.26 2.93 23.00
C GLN A 128 4.32 3.68 21.67
N THR A 129 4.08 3.00 20.56
CA THR A 129 4.22 3.54 19.21
C THR A 129 2.86 3.93 18.64
N ARG A 130 2.78 5.09 17.98
CA ARG A 130 1.56 5.49 17.27
C ARG A 130 1.28 4.55 16.09
N VAL A 131 0.01 4.24 15.90
CA VAL A 131 -0.43 3.39 14.80
C VAL A 131 -0.50 4.18 13.48
N LEU A 132 -0.81 5.49 13.57
CA LEU A 132 -0.95 6.35 12.41
C LEU A 132 0.40 6.61 11.74
N THR A 133 0.75 5.78 10.77
CA THR A 133 1.88 5.93 9.86
C THR A 133 1.43 5.73 8.43
N TRP A 134 2.18 6.25 7.46
CA TRP A 134 1.88 6.08 6.03
C TRP A 134 1.77 4.61 5.62
N PRO A 135 2.72 3.73 6.00
CA PRO A 135 2.59 2.32 5.67
C PRO A 135 1.30 1.71 6.21
N VAL A 136 0.93 1.97 7.47
CA VAL A 136 -0.28 1.38 8.07
C VAL A 136 -1.56 1.85 7.38
N VAL A 137 -1.69 3.14 7.06
CA VAL A 137 -2.92 3.64 6.43
C VAL A 137 -3.06 3.24 4.96
N THR A 138 -1.97 2.87 4.28
CA THR A 138 -2.02 2.54 2.85
C THR A 138 -1.97 1.04 2.55
N VAL A 139 -1.48 0.19 3.48
CA VAL A 139 -1.25 -1.22 3.21
C VAL A 139 -2.54 -2.00 2.90
N PHE A 140 -3.62 -1.77 3.63
CA PHE A 140 -4.83 -2.56 3.45
C PHE A 140 -5.59 -2.20 2.16
N GLY A 141 -5.67 -0.92 1.80
CA GLY A 141 -6.20 -0.51 0.50
C GLY A 141 -5.40 -1.10 -0.65
N PHE A 142 -4.07 -1.07 -0.54
CA PHE A 142 -3.16 -1.64 -1.54
C PHE A 142 -3.33 -3.16 -1.69
N ILE A 143 -3.48 -3.91 -0.59
CA ILE A 143 -3.73 -5.36 -0.63
C ILE A 143 -5.13 -5.65 -1.17
N ALA A 144 -6.16 -4.97 -0.68
CA ALA A 144 -7.55 -5.25 -1.02
C ALA A 144 -7.94 -4.84 -2.45
N ALA A 145 -7.44 -3.69 -2.91
CA ALA A 145 -7.84 -3.10 -4.19
C ALA A 145 -6.64 -2.48 -4.95
N PRO A 146 -5.68 -3.30 -5.40
CA PRO A 146 -4.47 -2.83 -6.08
C PRO A 146 -4.73 -2.17 -7.44
N ALA A 147 -5.95 -2.22 -7.96
CA ALA A 147 -6.34 -1.45 -9.14
C ALA A 147 -6.43 0.06 -8.88
N SER A 148 -6.72 0.48 -7.63
CA SER A 148 -7.03 1.86 -7.27
C SER A 148 -6.21 2.42 -6.11
N HIS A 149 -5.68 1.57 -5.24
CA HIS A 149 -4.90 1.97 -4.08
C HIS A 149 -3.43 1.61 -4.22
N ILE A 150 -2.56 2.51 -3.76
CA ILE A 150 -1.11 2.32 -3.79
C ILE A 150 -0.52 2.44 -2.39
N PHE A 151 0.51 1.64 -2.09
CA PHE A 151 1.23 1.64 -0.83
C PHE A 151 2.31 2.73 -0.80
N LEU A 152 2.41 3.45 0.32
CA LEU A 152 3.41 4.49 0.53
C LEU A 152 4.46 4.09 1.57
N LYS A 153 5.71 3.96 1.11
CA LYS A 153 6.92 3.84 1.95
C LYS A 153 7.67 5.18 1.89
N PRO A 154 7.57 6.05 2.91
CA PRO A 154 7.92 7.47 2.79
C PRO A 154 9.28 7.77 2.15
N ASN A 155 10.36 7.26 2.74
CA ASN A 155 11.71 7.56 2.26
C ASN A 155 11.99 7.01 0.86
N VAL A 156 11.50 5.82 0.58
CA VAL A 156 11.67 5.18 -0.73
C VAL A 156 10.88 5.92 -1.81
N THR A 157 9.61 6.24 -1.53
CA THR A 157 8.77 6.95 -2.49
C THR A 157 9.31 8.35 -2.80
N ARG A 158 9.81 9.08 -1.80
CA ARG A 158 10.42 10.41 -2.00
C ARG A 158 11.65 10.32 -2.89
N ARG A 159 12.60 9.42 -2.56
CA ARG A 159 13.80 9.20 -3.38
C ARG A 159 13.46 8.77 -4.80
N ALA A 160 12.46 7.91 -4.96
CA ALA A 160 11.99 7.52 -6.28
C ALA A 160 11.46 8.71 -7.09
N ALA A 161 10.63 9.56 -6.49
CA ALA A 161 10.11 10.76 -7.14
C ALA A 161 11.24 11.73 -7.55
N GLU A 162 12.23 11.93 -6.67
CA GLU A 162 13.44 12.73 -6.95
C GLU A 162 14.23 12.15 -8.12
N ALA A 163 14.55 10.84 -8.10
CA ALA A 163 15.30 10.17 -9.17
C ALA A 163 14.58 10.21 -10.53
N LEU A 164 13.26 10.10 -10.51
CA LEU A 164 12.41 10.16 -11.72
C LEU A 164 12.15 11.59 -12.20
N VAL A 165 12.52 12.60 -11.39
CA VAL A 165 12.22 14.02 -11.63
C VAL A 165 10.71 14.24 -11.81
N VAL A 166 9.92 13.65 -10.92
CA VAL A 166 8.47 13.83 -10.87
C VAL A 166 8.12 14.53 -9.55
N PRO A 167 7.36 15.62 -9.56
CA PRO A 167 6.95 16.33 -8.33
C PRO A 167 6.18 15.38 -7.40
N PHE A 168 6.48 15.46 -6.10
CA PHE A 168 5.78 14.74 -5.05
C PHE A 168 5.80 15.53 -3.74
N GLU A 169 4.70 16.19 -3.43
CA GLU A 169 4.53 16.92 -2.18
C GLU A 169 4.22 15.98 -1.04
N TYR A 170 5.18 15.82 -0.15
CA TYR A 170 5.08 14.90 0.98
C TYR A 170 4.92 15.62 2.31
N ARG A 171 3.95 15.16 3.12
CA ARG A 171 3.80 15.51 4.54
C ARG A 171 3.94 14.25 5.38
N SER A 172 4.63 14.35 6.52
CA SER A 172 4.92 13.19 7.40
C SER A 172 3.67 12.58 8.03
N ARG A 173 2.66 13.41 8.35
CA ARG A 173 1.37 12.95 8.87
C ARG A 173 0.47 12.54 7.72
N PRO A 174 -0.10 11.31 7.73
CA PRO A 174 -1.06 10.87 6.72
C PRO A 174 -2.21 11.86 6.54
N ASN A 175 -2.47 12.21 5.29
CA ASN A 175 -3.51 13.15 4.87
C ASN A 175 -3.86 12.93 3.39
N TRP A 176 -5.03 13.37 2.98
CA TRP A 176 -5.52 13.19 1.61
C TRP A 176 -4.65 13.88 0.56
N GLN A 177 -4.17 15.08 0.84
CA GLN A 177 -3.36 15.85 -0.11
C GLN A 177 -2.10 15.07 -0.55
N THR A 178 -1.33 14.54 0.39
CA THR A 178 -0.16 13.70 0.06
C THR A 178 -0.57 12.38 -0.61
N TYR A 179 -1.70 11.76 -0.24
CA TYR A 179 -2.18 10.56 -0.90
C TYR A 179 -2.58 10.83 -2.36
N THR A 180 -3.21 11.96 -2.62
CA THR A 180 -3.53 12.42 -3.99
C THR A 180 -2.26 12.65 -4.82
N GLU A 181 -1.23 13.26 -4.23
CA GLU A 181 0.06 13.41 -4.90
C GLU A 181 0.70 12.06 -5.23
N LEU A 182 0.60 11.08 -4.32
CA LEU A 182 1.06 9.71 -4.59
C LEU A 182 0.31 9.07 -5.77
N LEU A 183 -1.01 9.25 -5.84
CA LEU A 183 -1.80 8.76 -6.97
C LEU A 183 -1.46 9.49 -8.28
N ARG A 184 -1.11 10.79 -8.24
CA ARG A 184 -0.61 11.55 -9.40
C ARG A 184 0.74 11.03 -9.85
N LEU A 185 1.68 10.82 -8.92
CA LEU A 185 2.98 10.21 -9.20
C LEU A 185 2.81 8.84 -9.87
N ALA A 186 1.94 7.99 -9.33
CA ALA A 186 1.68 6.66 -9.89
C ALA A 186 1.13 6.72 -11.32
N ARG A 187 0.21 7.66 -11.60
CA ARG A 187 -0.34 7.88 -12.96
C ARG A 187 0.73 8.40 -13.93
N ALA A 188 1.59 9.33 -13.48
CA ALA A 188 2.68 9.85 -14.29
C ALA A 188 3.67 8.74 -14.65
N VAL A 189 4.07 7.92 -13.68
CA VAL A 189 4.93 6.75 -13.89
C VAL A 189 4.28 5.78 -14.88
N ARG A 190 3.01 5.40 -14.67
CA ARG A 190 2.29 4.50 -15.57
C ARG A 190 2.26 5.01 -17.02
N LYS A 191 1.99 6.30 -17.21
CA LYS A 191 1.94 6.95 -18.53
C LYS A 191 3.29 6.87 -19.26
N ASP A 192 4.39 7.00 -18.52
CA ASP A 192 5.75 7.04 -19.07
C ASP A 192 6.42 5.66 -19.19
N LEU A 193 5.67 4.57 -18.92
CA LEU A 193 6.12 3.17 -19.08
C LEU A 193 5.33 2.38 -20.15
N PRO A 194 5.07 2.95 -21.36
CA PRO A 194 4.15 2.31 -22.32
C PRO A 194 4.61 0.92 -22.79
N GLY A 195 5.93 0.68 -22.85
CA GLY A 195 6.46 -0.62 -23.31
C GLY A 195 6.55 -1.70 -22.21
N LEU A 196 6.28 -1.36 -20.94
CA LEU A 196 6.35 -2.31 -19.82
C LEU A 196 4.97 -2.82 -19.39
N HIS A 197 3.87 -2.17 -19.81
CA HIS A 197 2.49 -2.56 -19.53
C HIS A 197 2.21 -2.91 -18.06
N PRO A 198 2.37 -1.95 -17.11
CA PRO A 198 2.09 -2.21 -15.70
C PRO A 198 0.60 -2.57 -15.51
N ARG A 199 0.34 -3.67 -14.81
CA ARG A 199 -1.00 -4.27 -14.64
C ARG A 199 -1.85 -3.49 -13.64
N ASP A 200 -1.25 -3.11 -12.51
CA ASP A 200 -1.92 -2.51 -11.37
C ASP A 200 -0.96 -1.64 -10.55
N MET A 201 -1.37 -1.22 -9.35
CA MET A 201 -0.53 -0.42 -8.46
C MET A 201 0.57 -1.24 -7.75
N ILE A 202 0.51 -2.59 -7.82
CA ILE A 202 1.63 -3.42 -7.34
C ILE A 202 2.83 -3.20 -8.26
N ASP A 203 2.63 -3.25 -9.57
CA ASP A 203 3.70 -3.01 -10.54
C ASP A 203 4.27 -1.59 -10.41
N ILE A 204 3.41 -0.59 -10.23
CA ILE A 204 3.85 0.81 -10.06
C ILE A 204 4.62 1.00 -8.74
N GLN A 205 4.11 0.45 -7.64
CA GLN A 205 4.78 0.54 -6.34
C GLN A 205 6.14 -0.18 -6.36
N SER A 206 6.23 -1.34 -7.00
CA SER A 206 7.47 -2.07 -7.17
C SER A 206 8.46 -1.31 -8.07
N PHE A 207 8.00 -0.67 -9.14
CA PHE A 207 8.84 0.22 -9.93
C PHE A 207 9.42 1.36 -9.08
N LEU A 208 8.59 2.04 -8.28
CA LEU A 208 9.03 3.08 -7.36
C LEU A 208 10.01 2.54 -6.30
N TRP A 209 9.79 1.30 -5.83
CA TRP A 209 10.68 0.63 -4.89
C TRP A 209 12.09 0.45 -5.48
N VAL A 210 12.18 -0.03 -6.71
CA VAL A 210 13.45 -0.19 -7.43
C VAL A 210 14.18 1.15 -7.60
N GLN A 211 13.45 2.25 -7.81
CA GLN A 211 14.08 3.57 -7.96
C GLN A 211 14.59 4.15 -6.64
N GLY A 212 13.92 3.90 -5.52
CA GLY A 212 14.21 4.58 -4.26
C GLY A 212 14.82 3.71 -3.16
N SER A 213 14.86 2.38 -3.31
CA SER A 213 15.43 1.46 -2.33
C SER A 213 16.94 1.31 -2.50
N HIS A 214 17.63 1.10 -1.37
CA HIS A 214 19.04 0.73 -1.37
C HIS A 214 19.30 -0.73 -1.81
N GLU A 215 18.25 -1.55 -1.85
CA GLU A 215 18.34 -2.93 -2.34
C GLU A 215 18.66 -2.99 -3.85
N TYR A 216 18.36 -1.90 -4.56
CA TYR A 216 18.62 -1.75 -6.00
C TYR A 216 19.54 -0.54 -6.23
N PRO A 217 20.86 -0.67 -5.99
CA PRO A 217 21.80 0.42 -6.23
C PRO A 217 21.88 0.77 -7.72
N ASP A 218 22.14 2.04 -8.02
CA ASP A 218 22.52 2.44 -9.38
C ASP A 218 23.89 1.81 -9.69
N ARG A 219 23.95 1.06 -10.77
CA ARG A 219 25.21 0.61 -11.33
C ARG A 219 25.55 1.58 -12.46
N GLY A 220 26.60 2.37 -12.23
CA GLY A 220 27.13 3.34 -13.19
C GLY A 220 27.45 2.74 -14.55
#